data_2813aa175e9180a5be9f551db106d07d
#
_entry.id   2813aa175e9180a5be9f551db106d07d
#
_cell.length_a   1.000
_cell.length_b   1.000
_cell.length_c   1.000
_cell.angle_alpha   90.00
_cell.angle_beta   90.00
_cell.angle_gamma   90.00
#
_symmetry.space_group_name_H-M   'P 1'
#
loop_
_entity.id
_entity.type
_entity.pdbx_description
1 polymer ?
#
loop_
_entity_poly.entity_id
_entity_poly.type
_entity_poly.pdbx_seq_one_letter_code
_entity_poly.pdbx_strand_id
1 'polypeptide(L)'
;MVRALLIGAFFFTMTPLLISIQWLLGKLGLPGWGFISCNYYKVLRALLRIKVRVAGAPVRGRAVLYISNHVSWVDIVVIGSLAPVAFVAKSDVRKWPLVGITAEIQRTVFVDRARRHQTSDAIGEIVKRLASGTSVVLFAEGTSSDGNRVLPFRSALVGAIKHAGAQGGGIGGGVAGVLIQPMSICYTGLHGIPMGRQHRPLVAWYGDLDFMPHIKAFIERGAVDAVVSYGEPVPADGGVDRKAMTKTLEGAVRQLTTAALLGRPQPVRAAE
;
A
#
# COMPACT_ATOMS: atom_id res chain seq x y z
N MET A 1 17.12 -23.32 0.33
CA MET A 1 16.21 -24.25 -0.39
C MET A 1 14.90 -24.49 0.36
N VAL A 2 14.86 -25.01 1.59
CA VAL A 2 13.63 -25.32 2.34
C VAL A 2 12.64 -24.13 2.40
N ARG A 3 13.12 -22.93 2.69
CA ARG A 3 12.26 -21.74 2.77
C ARG A 3 11.60 -21.38 1.43
N ALA A 4 12.32 -21.46 0.33
CA ALA A 4 11.74 -21.21 -0.99
C ALA A 4 10.64 -22.23 -1.32
N LEU A 5 10.84 -23.48 -0.96
CA LEU A 5 9.84 -24.54 -1.10
C LEU A 5 8.60 -24.27 -0.24
N LEU A 6 8.78 -23.85 1.02
CA LEU A 6 7.65 -23.50 1.91
C LEU A 6 6.86 -22.30 1.38
N ILE A 7 7.52 -21.26 0.89
CA ILE A 7 6.86 -20.09 0.27
C ILE A 7 6.13 -20.51 -0.99
N GLY A 8 6.77 -21.30 -1.85
CA GLY A 8 6.13 -21.83 -3.06
C GLY A 8 4.92 -22.70 -2.73
N ALA A 9 5.06 -23.67 -1.82
CA ALA A 9 3.96 -24.51 -1.38
C ALA A 9 2.80 -23.68 -0.82
N PHE A 10 3.09 -22.71 0.07
CA PHE A 10 2.07 -21.81 0.60
C PHE A 10 1.37 -21.01 -0.52
N PHE A 11 2.14 -20.45 -1.44
CA PHE A 11 1.59 -19.64 -2.52
C PHE A 11 0.71 -20.48 -3.46
N PHE A 12 1.17 -21.64 -3.88
CA PHE A 12 0.43 -22.46 -4.85
C PHE A 12 -0.73 -23.25 -4.24
N THR A 13 -0.75 -23.50 -2.93
CA THR A 13 -1.85 -24.20 -2.25
C THR A 13 -2.83 -23.23 -1.58
N MET A 14 -2.33 -22.31 -0.76
CA MET A 14 -3.18 -21.44 0.04
C MET A 14 -3.78 -20.30 -0.78
N THR A 15 -3.04 -19.77 -1.76
CA THR A 15 -3.57 -18.64 -2.57
C THR A 15 -4.83 -19.03 -3.34
N PRO A 16 -4.87 -20.15 -4.13
CA PRO A 16 -6.09 -20.57 -4.80
C PRO A 16 -7.25 -20.87 -3.85
N LEU A 17 -6.96 -21.53 -2.72
CA LEU A 17 -7.97 -21.83 -1.71
C LEU A 17 -8.61 -20.57 -1.13
N LEU A 18 -7.79 -19.61 -0.73
CA LEU A 18 -8.28 -18.35 -0.15
C LEU A 18 -8.99 -17.47 -1.19
N ILE A 19 -8.55 -17.49 -2.45
CA ILE A 19 -9.24 -16.89 -3.57
C ILE A 19 -10.67 -17.46 -3.68
N SER A 20 -10.81 -18.75 -3.68
CA SER A 20 -12.11 -19.43 -3.79
C SER A 20 -13.03 -19.09 -2.61
N ILE A 21 -12.49 -19.07 -1.39
CA ILE A 21 -13.25 -18.69 -0.19
C ILE A 21 -13.69 -17.23 -0.26
N GLN A 22 -12.80 -16.30 -0.62
CA GLN A 22 -13.15 -14.88 -0.71
C GLN A 22 -14.17 -14.61 -1.82
N TRP A 23 -14.06 -15.30 -2.95
CA TRP A 23 -15.03 -15.20 -4.03
C TRP A 23 -16.41 -15.70 -3.58
N LEU A 24 -16.47 -16.83 -2.87
CA LEU A 24 -17.72 -17.37 -2.33
C LEU A 24 -18.35 -16.42 -1.30
N LEU A 25 -17.57 -15.91 -0.35
CA LEU A 25 -18.03 -14.94 0.64
C LEU A 25 -18.56 -13.67 -0.04
N GLY A 26 -17.86 -13.19 -1.08
CA GLY A 26 -18.31 -12.05 -1.87
C GLY A 26 -19.64 -12.29 -2.59
N LYS A 27 -19.85 -13.49 -3.18
CA LYS A 27 -21.14 -13.87 -3.79
C LYS A 27 -22.27 -13.96 -2.78
N LEU A 28 -21.98 -14.41 -1.56
CA LEU A 28 -22.97 -14.54 -0.48
C LEU A 28 -23.21 -13.23 0.29
N GLY A 29 -22.51 -12.14 -0.07
CA GLY A 29 -22.57 -10.87 0.66
C GLY A 29 -22.06 -10.94 2.10
N LEU A 30 -21.28 -12.00 2.43
CA LEU A 30 -20.78 -12.22 3.78
C LEU A 30 -19.54 -11.38 4.07
N PRO A 31 -19.39 -10.87 5.31
CA PRO A 31 -18.17 -10.20 5.74
C PRO A 31 -17.03 -11.22 5.87
N GLY A 32 -15.79 -10.76 5.76
CA GLY A 32 -14.61 -11.63 5.96
C GLY A 32 -13.42 -11.26 5.09
N TRP A 33 -13.64 -10.49 4.02
CA TRP A 33 -12.59 -10.08 3.10
C TRP A 33 -11.36 -9.52 3.84
N GLY A 34 -11.55 -8.55 4.71
CA GLY A 34 -10.46 -7.89 5.41
C GLY A 34 -9.69 -8.82 6.35
N PHE A 35 -10.39 -9.73 7.03
CA PHE A 35 -9.76 -10.72 7.91
C PHE A 35 -8.89 -11.70 7.12
N ILE A 36 -9.42 -12.26 6.04
CA ILE A 36 -8.70 -13.23 5.20
C ILE A 36 -7.47 -12.57 4.56
N SER A 37 -7.63 -11.40 3.94
CA SER A 37 -6.53 -10.67 3.30
C SER A 37 -5.41 -10.34 4.29
N CYS A 38 -5.76 -9.77 5.44
CA CYS A 38 -4.78 -9.38 6.44
C CYS A 38 -4.00 -10.58 7.00
N ASN A 39 -4.68 -11.70 7.29
CA ASN A 39 -4.01 -12.90 7.78
C ASN A 39 -3.17 -13.60 6.70
N TYR A 40 -3.60 -13.60 5.45
CA TYR A 40 -2.78 -14.07 4.33
C TYR A 40 -1.45 -13.32 4.27
N TYR A 41 -1.50 -11.98 4.31
CA TYR A 41 -0.28 -11.17 4.30
C TYR A 41 0.55 -11.33 5.57
N LYS A 42 -0.05 -11.55 6.75
CA LYS A 42 0.70 -11.85 7.98
C LYS A 42 1.52 -13.13 7.84
N VAL A 43 0.91 -14.18 7.30
CA VAL A 43 1.62 -15.46 7.07
C VAL A 43 2.72 -15.28 6.02
N LEU A 44 2.40 -14.63 4.89
CA LEU A 44 3.38 -14.38 3.84
C LEU A 44 4.56 -13.52 4.36
N ARG A 45 4.28 -12.49 5.15
CA ARG A 45 5.28 -11.66 5.82
C ARG A 45 6.20 -12.49 6.73
N ALA A 46 5.61 -13.41 7.51
CA ALA A 46 6.37 -14.29 8.40
C ALA A 46 7.27 -15.24 7.60
N LEU A 47 6.76 -15.87 6.54
CA LEU A 47 7.53 -16.73 5.63
C LEU A 47 8.66 -15.96 4.93
N LEU A 48 8.43 -14.71 4.57
CA LEU A 48 9.44 -13.81 3.99
C LEU A 48 10.42 -13.25 5.05
N ARG A 49 10.22 -13.55 6.34
CA ARG A 49 11.02 -13.06 7.47
C ARG A 49 11.10 -11.54 7.51
N ILE A 50 9.98 -10.87 7.32
CA ILE A 50 9.90 -9.42 7.41
C ILE A 50 9.40 -9.04 8.80
N LYS A 51 10.22 -8.36 9.58
CA LYS A 51 9.82 -7.74 10.84
C LYS A 51 9.32 -6.33 10.55
N VAL A 52 8.17 -5.96 11.15
CA VAL A 52 7.57 -4.65 10.93
C VAL A 52 7.43 -3.92 12.24
N ARG A 53 7.94 -2.70 12.28
CA ARG A 53 7.71 -1.72 13.35
C ARG A 53 6.76 -0.65 12.81
N VAL A 54 5.74 -0.33 13.60
CA VAL A 54 4.80 0.75 13.30
C VAL A 54 5.17 1.97 14.13
N ALA A 55 5.14 3.16 13.53
CA ALA A 55 5.37 4.44 14.18
C ALA A 55 4.21 5.39 13.85
N GLY A 56 3.82 6.22 14.79
CA GLY A 56 2.60 7.01 14.70
C GLY A 56 1.34 6.15 14.85
N ALA A 57 0.18 6.72 14.61
CA ALA A 57 -1.11 6.04 14.76
C ALA A 57 -1.91 6.06 13.44
N PRO A 58 -2.35 4.90 12.92
CA PRO A 58 -3.31 4.88 11.82
C PRO A 58 -4.67 5.35 12.32
N VAL A 59 -5.41 6.08 11.48
CA VAL A 59 -6.81 6.41 11.75
C VAL A 59 -7.63 5.12 11.86
N ARG A 60 -8.51 5.06 12.86
CA ARG A 60 -9.38 3.91 13.13
C ARG A 60 -10.84 4.28 12.99
N GLY A 61 -11.70 3.27 12.84
CA GLY A 61 -13.15 3.42 12.84
C GLY A 61 -13.77 4.01 11.57
N ARG A 62 -12.93 4.39 10.59
CA ARG A 62 -13.39 4.91 9.30
C ARG A 62 -12.42 4.61 8.17
N ALA A 63 -12.90 4.66 6.93
CA ALA A 63 -12.06 4.52 5.77
C ALA A 63 -11.16 5.74 5.56
N VAL A 64 -9.91 5.49 5.15
CA VAL A 64 -8.87 6.50 4.97
C VAL A 64 -8.16 6.28 3.65
N LEU A 65 -7.81 7.37 2.98
CA LEU A 65 -6.88 7.35 1.87
C LEU A 65 -5.45 7.54 2.39
N TYR A 66 -4.67 6.48 2.38
CA TYR A 66 -3.25 6.55 2.69
C TYR A 66 -2.46 6.99 1.47
N ILE A 67 -1.66 8.05 1.60
CA ILE A 67 -0.74 8.53 0.58
C ILE A 67 0.67 8.13 0.98
N SER A 68 1.32 7.29 0.18
CA SER A 68 2.59 6.67 0.55
C SER A 68 3.65 6.80 -0.55
N ASN A 69 4.92 6.70 -0.13
CA ASN A 69 6.04 6.36 -1.01
C ASN A 69 5.94 4.88 -1.43
N HIS A 70 6.73 4.50 -2.45
CA HIS A 70 6.76 3.13 -2.97
C HIS A 70 8.19 2.66 -3.20
N VAL A 71 8.53 1.49 -2.69
CA VAL A 71 9.88 0.92 -2.79
C VAL A 71 9.87 -0.41 -3.55
N SER A 72 8.87 -1.26 -3.27
CA SER A 72 8.88 -2.64 -3.77
C SER A 72 7.48 -3.27 -3.75
N TRP A 73 7.31 -4.40 -4.46
CA TRP A 73 6.15 -5.28 -4.27
C TRP A 73 6.00 -5.75 -2.82
N VAL A 74 7.10 -5.76 -2.06
CA VAL A 74 7.12 -6.11 -0.64
C VAL A 74 6.27 -5.15 0.20
N ASP A 75 6.09 -3.90 -0.25
CA ASP A 75 5.24 -2.90 0.43
C ASP A 75 3.80 -3.40 0.58
N ILE A 76 3.29 -4.11 -0.44
CA ILE A 76 1.95 -4.70 -0.44
C ILE A 76 1.81 -5.73 0.69
N VAL A 77 2.82 -6.59 0.84
CA VAL A 77 2.85 -7.62 1.90
C VAL A 77 2.92 -6.97 3.27
N VAL A 78 3.79 -5.98 3.43
CA VAL A 78 3.98 -5.29 4.72
C VAL A 78 2.71 -4.55 5.12
N ILE A 79 2.22 -3.65 4.27
CA ILE A 79 1.05 -2.80 4.58
C ILE A 79 -0.21 -3.67 4.72
N GLY A 80 -0.44 -4.61 3.80
CA GLY A 80 -1.59 -5.52 3.85
C GLY A 80 -1.61 -6.41 5.09
N SER A 81 -0.45 -6.67 5.70
CA SER A 81 -0.37 -7.41 6.96
C SER A 81 -0.76 -6.60 8.20
N LEU A 82 -0.80 -5.28 8.09
CA LEU A 82 -1.13 -4.38 9.21
C LEU A 82 -2.61 -4.05 9.28
N ALA A 83 -3.27 -3.90 8.12
CA ALA A 83 -4.68 -3.55 8.04
C ALA A 83 -5.31 -4.05 6.72
N PRO A 84 -6.64 -4.29 6.71
CA PRO A 84 -7.36 -4.58 5.48
C PRO A 84 -7.48 -3.30 4.63
N VAL A 85 -6.66 -3.20 3.60
CA VAL A 85 -6.62 -2.06 2.68
C VAL A 85 -6.70 -2.52 1.23
N ALA A 86 -7.27 -1.70 0.37
CA ALA A 86 -7.18 -1.85 -1.07
C ALA A 86 -5.97 -1.06 -1.59
N PHE A 87 -5.32 -1.57 -2.63
CA PHE A 87 -4.19 -0.89 -3.26
C PHE A 87 -4.59 -0.27 -4.59
N VAL A 88 -3.82 0.69 -5.05
CA VAL A 88 -3.91 1.23 -6.41
C VAL A 88 -2.70 0.72 -7.20
N ALA A 89 -2.95 -0.09 -8.23
CA ALA A 89 -1.93 -0.73 -9.03
C ALA A 89 -2.04 -0.36 -10.52
N LYS A 90 -0.95 -0.55 -11.27
CA LYS A 90 -0.94 -0.41 -12.72
C LYS A 90 -1.79 -1.51 -13.37
N SER A 91 -2.56 -1.19 -14.40
CA SER A 91 -3.44 -2.14 -15.12
C SER A 91 -2.73 -3.40 -15.63
N ASP A 92 -1.44 -3.31 -15.98
CA ASP A 92 -0.65 -4.45 -16.43
C ASP A 92 -0.54 -5.57 -15.39
N VAL A 93 -0.55 -5.23 -14.09
CA VAL A 93 -0.50 -6.20 -12.98
C VAL A 93 -1.70 -7.15 -13.02
N ARG A 94 -2.85 -6.70 -13.55
CA ARG A 94 -4.05 -7.53 -13.72
C ARG A 94 -3.82 -8.76 -14.59
N LYS A 95 -2.88 -8.65 -15.55
CA LYS A 95 -2.56 -9.71 -16.50
C LYS A 95 -1.57 -10.74 -15.94
N TRP A 96 -0.99 -10.51 -14.78
CA TRP A 96 -0.01 -11.43 -14.20
C TRP A 96 -0.71 -12.65 -13.60
N PRO A 97 -0.26 -13.87 -13.96
CA PRO A 97 -0.86 -15.11 -13.45
C PRO A 97 -0.90 -15.10 -11.92
N LEU A 98 -2.02 -15.53 -11.33
CA LEU A 98 -2.30 -15.56 -9.89
C LEU A 98 -2.27 -14.20 -9.19
N VAL A 99 -1.27 -13.34 -9.47
CA VAL A 99 -1.15 -12.01 -8.86
C VAL A 99 -2.32 -11.11 -9.25
N GLY A 100 -2.73 -11.11 -10.53
CA GLY A 100 -3.86 -10.32 -11.02
C GLY A 100 -5.15 -10.72 -10.33
N ILE A 101 -5.45 -12.01 -10.26
CA ILE A 101 -6.65 -12.53 -9.61
C ILE A 101 -6.63 -12.21 -8.11
N THR A 102 -5.48 -12.41 -7.44
CA THR A 102 -5.32 -12.07 -6.03
C THR A 102 -5.56 -10.57 -5.79
N ALA A 103 -5.02 -9.71 -6.66
CA ALA A 103 -5.22 -8.27 -6.57
C ALA A 103 -6.69 -7.86 -6.77
N GLU A 104 -7.41 -8.49 -7.73
CA GLU A 104 -8.84 -8.24 -7.93
C GLU A 104 -9.67 -8.59 -6.69
N ILE A 105 -9.46 -9.77 -6.14
CA ILE A 105 -10.18 -10.24 -4.96
C ILE A 105 -9.84 -9.38 -3.75
N GLN A 106 -8.64 -8.84 -3.69
CA GLN A 106 -8.23 -7.89 -2.67
C GLN A 106 -8.70 -6.45 -2.93
N ARG A 107 -9.67 -6.29 -3.82
CA ARG A 107 -10.32 -5.00 -4.14
C ARG A 107 -9.35 -3.94 -4.69
N THR A 108 -8.23 -4.37 -5.28
CA THR A 108 -7.25 -3.45 -5.90
C THR A 108 -7.91 -2.63 -7.00
N VAL A 109 -7.63 -1.35 -7.01
CA VAL A 109 -8.04 -0.43 -8.08
C VAL A 109 -6.95 -0.41 -9.15
N PHE A 110 -7.30 -0.76 -10.39
CA PHE A 110 -6.35 -0.78 -11.49
C PHE A 110 -6.42 0.52 -12.28
N VAL A 111 -5.25 1.14 -12.51
CA VAL A 111 -5.13 2.42 -13.23
C VAL A 111 -4.30 2.23 -14.48
N ASP A 112 -4.86 2.56 -15.63
CA ASP A 112 -4.09 2.76 -16.85
C ASP A 112 -3.65 4.22 -16.95
N ARG A 113 -2.36 4.45 -16.73
CA ARG A 113 -1.78 5.80 -16.69
C ARG A 113 -1.57 6.41 -18.08
N ALA A 114 -1.66 5.60 -19.13
CA ALA A 114 -1.52 6.06 -20.50
C ALA A 114 -2.78 6.75 -21.03
N ARG A 115 -3.94 6.48 -20.43
CA ARG A 115 -5.25 6.96 -20.88
C ARG A 115 -5.89 7.89 -19.86
N ARG A 116 -6.02 9.19 -20.17
CA ARG A 116 -6.61 10.20 -19.27
C ARG A 116 -8.03 9.86 -18.80
N HIS A 117 -8.88 9.28 -19.66
CA HIS A 117 -10.24 8.88 -19.30
C HIS A 117 -10.26 7.79 -18.22
N GLN A 118 -9.33 6.83 -18.27
CA GLN A 118 -9.25 5.76 -17.27
C GLN A 118 -8.75 6.25 -15.89
N THR A 119 -8.13 7.42 -15.85
CA THR A 119 -7.79 8.04 -14.55
C THR A 119 -9.06 8.50 -13.82
N SER A 120 -10.06 8.99 -14.53
CA SER A 120 -11.37 9.36 -13.95
C SER A 120 -12.10 8.14 -13.38
N ASP A 121 -12.11 7.03 -14.13
CA ASP A 121 -12.76 5.78 -13.69
C ASP A 121 -12.09 5.21 -12.44
N ALA A 122 -10.75 5.23 -12.40
CA ALA A 122 -9.99 4.80 -11.23
C ALA A 122 -10.29 5.64 -9.99
N ILE A 123 -10.50 6.94 -10.16
CA ILE A 123 -10.90 7.84 -9.07
C ILE A 123 -12.28 7.45 -8.55
N GLY A 124 -13.23 7.23 -9.45
CA GLY A 124 -14.57 6.75 -9.11
C GLY A 124 -14.51 5.44 -8.31
N GLU A 125 -13.63 4.51 -8.70
CA GLU A 125 -13.44 3.26 -7.96
C GLU A 125 -12.79 3.47 -6.58
N ILE A 126 -11.81 4.38 -6.44
CA ILE A 126 -11.24 4.73 -5.14
C ILE A 126 -12.32 5.29 -4.21
N VAL A 127 -13.14 6.23 -4.72
CA VAL A 127 -14.26 6.82 -3.95
C VAL A 127 -15.26 5.75 -3.53
N LYS A 128 -15.65 4.84 -4.42
CA LYS A 128 -16.53 3.71 -4.09
C LYS A 128 -15.94 2.82 -2.99
N ARG A 129 -14.62 2.55 -3.03
CA ARG A 129 -13.96 1.77 -1.96
C ARG A 129 -14.03 2.50 -0.62
N LEU A 130 -13.69 3.80 -0.59
CA LEU A 130 -13.77 4.62 0.62
C LEU A 130 -15.19 4.71 1.16
N ALA A 131 -16.19 4.91 0.28
CA ALA A 131 -17.61 4.93 0.64
C ALA A 131 -18.10 3.59 1.23
N SER A 132 -17.54 2.46 0.74
CA SER A 132 -17.85 1.14 1.30
C SER A 132 -17.10 0.81 2.60
N GLY A 133 -16.43 1.78 3.23
CA GLY A 133 -15.67 1.58 4.45
C GLY A 133 -14.28 0.94 4.25
N THR A 134 -13.82 0.79 3.00
CA THR A 134 -12.51 0.19 2.69
C THR A 134 -11.46 1.29 2.55
N SER A 135 -10.42 1.26 3.39
CA SER A 135 -9.27 2.16 3.24
C SER A 135 -8.47 1.82 1.99
N VAL A 136 -7.89 2.84 1.38
CA VAL A 136 -7.13 2.71 0.13
C VAL A 136 -5.71 3.23 0.31
N VAL A 137 -4.72 2.51 -0.21
CA VAL A 137 -3.32 2.94 -0.27
C VAL A 137 -2.99 3.38 -1.69
N LEU A 138 -2.58 4.63 -1.82
CA LEU A 138 -2.11 5.22 -3.06
C LEU A 138 -0.61 5.50 -2.97
N PHE A 139 0.17 4.83 -3.79
CA PHE A 139 1.59 5.14 -3.98
C PHE A 139 1.72 6.36 -4.90
N ALA A 140 1.85 7.54 -4.28
CA ALA A 140 1.74 8.82 -5.00
C ALA A 140 2.94 9.13 -5.90
N GLU A 141 4.06 8.45 -5.74
CA GLU A 141 5.22 8.54 -6.65
C GLU A 141 4.90 8.04 -8.05
N GLY A 142 3.93 7.13 -8.16
CA GLY A 142 3.54 6.56 -9.42
C GLY A 142 4.51 5.53 -10.01
N THR A 143 5.60 5.25 -9.33
CA THR A 143 6.59 4.20 -9.61
C THR A 143 7.28 3.85 -8.30
N SER A 144 7.99 2.74 -8.26
CA SER A 144 8.85 2.40 -7.13
C SER A 144 10.22 3.08 -7.22
N SER A 145 10.80 3.37 -6.06
CA SER A 145 12.12 4.00 -5.91
C SER A 145 13.16 3.00 -5.39
N ASP A 146 14.42 3.41 -5.33
CA ASP A 146 15.52 2.65 -4.75
C ASP A 146 15.49 2.54 -3.21
N GLY A 147 14.46 3.13 -2.58
CA GLY A 147 14.28 3.15 -1.12
C GLY A 147 15.21 4.11 -0.37
N ASN A 148 16.06 4.86 -1.07
CA ASN A 148 16.95 5.85 -0.47
C ASN A 148 16.34 7.24 -0.36
N ARG A 149 15.31 7.53 -1.15
CA ARG A 149 14.62 8.82 -1.20
C ARG A 149 13.17 8.64 -1.62
N VAL A 150 12.34 9.61 -1.29
CA VAL A 150 10.98 9.73 -1.79
C VAL A 150 11.02 10.51 -3.11
N LEU A 151 10.44 9.95 -4.16
CA LEU A 151 10.30 10.62 -5.46
C LEU A 151 9.19 11.69 -5.41
N PRO A 152 9.16 12.63 -6.36
CA PRO A 152 8.10 13.62 -6.43
C PRO A 152 6.72 12.98 -6.61
N PHE A 153 5.72 13.47 -5.87
CA PHE A 153 4.36 12.97 -5.94
C PHE A 153 3.63 13.49 -7.17
N ARG A 154 2.86 12.62 -7.81
CA ARG A 154 2.04 12.97 -8.98
C ARG A 154 0.73 13.61 -8.54
N SER A 155 0.63 14.93 -8.70
CA SER A 155 -0.52 15.72 -8.26
C SER A 155 -1.84 15.37 -8.95
N ALA A 156 -1.82 14.74 -10.11
CA ALA A 156 -3.03 14.37 -10.84
C ALA A 156 -3.93 13.41 -10.06
N LEU A 157 -3.35 12.36 -9.45
CA LEU A 157 -4.10 11.38 -8.65
C LEU A 157 -4.57 11.96 -7.32
N VAL A 158 -3.71 12.68 -6.62
CA VAL A 158 -4.07 13.31 -5.33
C VAL A 158 -5.17 14.36 -5.51
N GLY A 159 -5.08 15.18 -6.58
CA GLY A 159 -6.07 16.21 -6.85
C GLY A 159 -7.43 15.69 -7.30
N ALA A 160 -7.43 14.60 -8.01
CA ALA A 160 -8.66 14.01 -8.51
C ALA A 160 -9.51 13.38 -7.39
N ILE A 161 -8.86 12.81 -6.38
CA ILE A 161 -9.54 12.28 -5.19
C ILE A 161 -10.12 13.41 -4.33
N LYS A 162 -9.43 14.56 -4.28
CA LYS A 162 -9.96 15.76 -3.65
C LYS A 162 -11.28 16.22 -4.28
N HIS A 163 -11.34 16.27 -5.62
CA HIS A 163 -12.57 16.64 -6.32
C HIS A 163 -13.72 15.67 -6.05
N ALA A 164 -13.43 14.38 -6.00
CA ALA A 164 -14.44 13.35 -5.73
C ALA A 164 -14.94 13.41 -4.27
N GLY A 165 -14.08 13.77 -3.31
CA GLY A 165 -14.47 14.01 -1.92
C GLY A 165 -15.33 15.27 -1.74
N ALA A 166 -15.07 16.32 -2.52
CA ALA A 166 -15.81 17.57 -2.49
C ALA A 166 -17.18 17.48 -3.20
N GLN A 167 -17.31 16.63 -4.23
CA GLN A 167 -18.55 16.40 -4.97
C GLN A 167 -19.49 15.38 -4.34
N GLY A 168 -19.18 14.88 -3.16
CA GLY A 168 -19.96 13.87 -2.42
C GLY A 168 -21.39 14.30 -2.03
N GLY A 169 -21.93 15.36 -2.63
CA GLY A 169 -23.31 15.80 -2.51
C GLY A 169 -24.30 15.25 -3.55
N GLY A 170 -23.87 14.37 -4.49
CA GLY A 170 -24.68 14.13 -5.69
C GLY A 170 -25.05 12.70 -6.06
N ILE A 171 -24.47 11.66 -5.48
CA ILE A 171 -24.88 10.27 -5.79
C ILE A 171 -24.86 9.44 -4.51
N GLY A 172 -26.02 9.30 -3.87
CA GLY A 172 -26.34 8.27 -2.88
C GLY A 172 -25.30 8.01 -1.78
N GLY A 173 -25.20 8.89 -0.78
CA GLY A 173 -24.35 8.68 0.39
C GLY A 173 -22.93 9.22 0.22
N GLY A 174 -22.80 10.54 0.04
CA GLY A 174 -21.50 11.21 -0.05
C GLY A 174 -20.61 10.89 1.13
N VAL A 175 -19.34 10.57 0.84
CA VAL A 175 -18.31 10.36 1.86
C VAL A 175 -17.95 11.74 2.41
N ALA A 176 -18.86 12.31 3.23
CA ALA A 176 -18.55 13.54 3.95
C ALA A 176 -17.31 13.27 4.81
N GLY A 177 -16.25 14.05 4.57
CA GLY A 177 -15.06 14.01 5.40
C GLY A 177 -14.10 12.84 5.17
N VAL A 178 -13.78 12.52 3.89
CA VAL A 178 -12.64 11.64 3.58
C VAL A 178 -11.38 12.21 4.25
N LEU A 179 -10.71 11.37 5.03
CA LEU A 179 -9.40 11.70 5.57
C LEU A 179 -8.31 11.17 4.65
N ILE A 180 -7.30 11.99 4.45
CA ILE A 180 -6.05 11.62 3.79
C ILE A 180 -4.98 11.53 4.86
N GLN A 181 -4.31 10.39 4.98
CA GLN A 181 -3.22 10.23 5.94
C GLN A 181 -1.91 9.94 5.23
N PRO A 182 -0.87 10.79 5.43
CA PRO A 182 0.46 10.48 4.93
C PRO A 182 1.00 9.22 5.63
N MET A 183 1.57 8.33 4.86
CA MET A 183 2.18 7.09 5.34
C MET A 183 3.52 6.89 4.68
N SER A 184 4.51 6.41 5.42
CA SER A 184 5.83 6.08 4.86
C SER A 184 6.14 4.62 5.12
N ILE A 185 6.73 3.96 4.13
CA ILE A 185 7.32 2.64 4.27
C ILE A 185 8.82 2.70 3.96
N CYS A 186 9.63 2.15 4.89
CA CYS A 186 11.08 2.14 4.80
C CYS A 186 11.62 0.78 5.20
N TYR A 187 12.68 0.36 4.54
CA TYR A 187 13.45 -0.84 4.89
C TYR A 187 14.73 -0.42 5.58
N THR A 188 14.80 -0.70 6.88
CA THR A 188 15.81 -0.13 7.77
C THR A 188 16.84 -1.12 8.26
N GLY A 189 16.57 -2.42 8.15
CA GLY A 189 17.47 -3.48 8.62
C GLY A 189 17.50 -4.69 7.69
N LEU A 190 18.63 -5.38 7.70
CA LEU A 190 18.86 -6.66 7.04
C LEU A 190 19.54 -7.59 8.03
N HIS A 191 18.93 -8.75 8.32
CA HIS A 191 19.44 -9.71 9.32
C HIS A 191 19.62 -9.12 10.73
N GLY A 192 18.79 -8.12 11.10
CA GLY A 192 18.89 -7.46 12.40
C GLY A 192 19.98 -6.37 12.50
N ILE A 193 20.69 -6.10 11.40
CA ILE A 193 21.70 -5.06 11.30
C ILE A 193 21.14 -3.88 10.51
N PRO A 194 21.43 -2.62 10.86
CA PRO A 194 20.99 -1.47 10.09
C PRO A 194 21.36 -1.57 8.62
N MET A 195 20.39 -1.38 7.74
CA MET A 195 20.58 -1.47 6.30
C MET A 195 21.16 -0.16 5.75
N GLY A 196 22.41 -0.21 5.31
CA GLY A 196 23.06 0.91 4.63
C GLY A 196 22.44 1.20 3.25
N ARG A 197 22.69 2.39 2.72
CA ARG A 197 22.16 2.84 1.42
C ARG A 197 22.45 1.85 0.29
N GLN A 198 23.61 1.25 0.28
CA GLN A 198 24.08 0.28 -0.73
C GLN A 198 23.29 -1.04 -0.71
N HIS A 199 22.61 -1.38 0.39
CA HIS A 199 21.88 -2.62 0.54
C HIS A 199 20.37 -2.46 0.31
N ARG A 200 19.82 -1.24 0.32
CA ARG A 200 18.39 -1.00 0.07
C ARG A 200 17.90 -1.50 -1.28
N PRO A 201 18.69 -1.42 -2.37
CA PRO A 201 18.31 -2.01 -3.65
C PRO A 201 18.07 -3.53 -3.61
N LEU A 202 18.50 -4.25 -2.57
CA LEU A 202 18.17 -5.66 -2.37
C LEU A 202 16.68 -5.92 -2.09
N VAL A 203 16.01 -4.93 -1.53
CA VAL A 203 14.58 -4.98 -1.23
C VAL A 203 13.78 -4.19 -2.26
N ALA A 204 14.34 -3.10 -2.76
CA ALA A 204 13.71 -2.22 -3.72
C ALA A 204 13.55 -2.92 -5.07
N TRP A 205 12.36 -2.83 -5.64
CA TRP A 205 12.08 -3.31 -6.99
C TRP A 205 11.69 -2.12 -7.86
N TYR A 206 12.62 -1.60 -8.64
CA TYR A 206 12.49 -0.35 -9.37
C TYR A 206 13.19 -0.42 -10.74
N GLY A 207 12.89 0.55 -11.60
CA GLY A 207 13.42 0.60 -12.95
C GLY A 207 12.98 -0.62 -13.76
N ASP A 208 13.92 -1.19 -14.50
CA ASP A 208 13.69 -2.33 -15.41
C ASP A 208 14.06 -3.68 -14.77
N LEU A 209 14.06 -3.76 -13.43
CA LEU A 209 14.35 -5.02 -12.74
C LEU A 209 13.28 -6.07 -13.01
N ASP A 210 13.71 -7.23 -13.47
CA ASP A 210 12.85 -8.38 -13.66
C ASP A 210 12.27 -8.89 -12.33
N PHE A 211 10.97 -9.16 -12.32
CA PHE A 211 10.24 -9.52 -11.12
C PHE A 211 10.67 -10.86 -10.53
N MET A 212 10.79 -11.91 -11.35
CA MET A 212 11.11 -13.26 -10.86
C MET A 212 12.53 -13.39 -10.30
N PRO A 213 13.58 -12.87 -10.95
CA PRO A 213 14.93 -12.84 -10.38
C PRO A 213 14.98 -12.05 -9.06
N HIS A 214 14.24 -10.92 -8.95
CA HIS A 214 14.18 -10.16 -7.73
C HIS A 214 13.51 -10.92 -6.58
N ILE A 215 12.36 -11.59 -6.81
CA ILE A 215 11.71 -12.44 -5.81
C ILE A 215 12.68 -13.53 -5.32
N LYS A 216 13.34 -14.23 -6.24
CA LYS A 216 14.31 -15.27 -5.90
C LYS A 216 15.41 -14.72 -4.98
N ALA A 217 16.05 -13.62 -5.40
CA ALA A 217 17.11 -12.98 -4.63
C ALA A 217 16.62 -12.52 -3.24
N PHE A 218 15.40 -11.97 -3.15
CA PHE A 218 14.79 -11.57 -1.89
C PHE A 218 14.52 -12.76 -0.98
N ILE A 219 13.98 -13.87 -1.52
CA ILE A 219 13.74 -15.10 -0.74
C ILE A 219 15.06 -15.68 -0.24
N GLU A 220 16.11 -15.71 -1.04
CA GLU A 220 17.41 -16.27 -0.67
C GLU A 220 18.07 -15.45 0.45
N ARG A 221 18.04 -14.14 0.35
CA ARG A 221 18.70 -13.21 1.29
C ARG A 221 17.91 -12.96 2.55
N GLY A 222 16.61 -12.70 2.46
CA GLY A 222 15.59 -12.59 3.52
C GLY A 222 15.96 -11.88 4.82
N ALA A 223 15.04 -11.90 5.78
CA ALA A 223 15.18 -11.27 7.09
C ALA A 223 15.39 -9.74 7.02
N VAL A 224 14.32 -9.05 6.64
CA VAL A 224 14.29 -7.59 6.46
C VAL A 224 13.51 -6.93 7.59
N ASP A 225 14.00 -5.81 8.10
CA ASP A 225 13.29 -4.96 9.05
C ASP A 225 12.66 -3.77 8.29
N ALA A 226 11.35 -3.62 8.41
CA ALA A 226 10.58 -2.53 7.82
C ALA A 226 10.01 -1.62 8.90
N VAL A 227 9.89 -0.35 8.60
CA VAL A 227 9.19 0.64 9.42
C VAL A 227 8.06 1.22 8.59
N VAL A 228 6.83 1.15 9.11
CA VAL A 228 5.67 1.85 8.56
C VAL A 228 5.34 2.98 9.51
N SER A 229 5.38 4.22 9.00
CA SER A 229 5.13 5.42 9.80
C SER A 229 3.87 6.13 9.30
N TYR A 230 3.00 6.50 10.22
CA TYR A 230 1.78 7.27 9.95
C TYR A 230 1.96 8.71 10.41
N GLY A 231 1.65 9.66 9.53
CA GLY A 231 1.60 11.09 9.84
C GLY A 231 0.22 11.54 10.31
N GLU A 232 0.08 12.84 10.56
CA GLU A 232 -1.21 13.43 10.94
C GLU A 232 -2.17 13.40 9.76
N PRO A 233 -3.42 12.94 9.97
CA PRO A 233 -4.44 12.93 8.93
C PRO A 233 -4.91 14.35 8.61
N VAL A 234 -5.21 14.60 7.33
CA VAL A 234 -5.75 15.86 6.84
C VAL A 234 -7.10 15.64 6.14
N PRO A 235 -8.07 16.56 6.27
CA PRO A 235 -9.33 16.46 5.53
C PRO A 235 -9.08 16.60 4.02
N ALA A 236 -9.83 15.86 3.21
CA ALA A 236 -9.75 15.94 1.76
C ALA A 236 -10.47 17.16 1.17
N ASP A 237 -11.39 17.77 1.93
CA ASP A 237 -12.31 18.85 1.52
C ASP A 237 -11.73 20.27 1.64
N GLY A 238 -10.54 20.41 2.22
CA GLY A 238 -9.92 21.72 2.40
C GLY A 238 -9.84 22.54 1.11
N GLY A 239 -10.19 23.82 1.15
CA GLY A 239 -10.08 24.80 0.05
C GLY A 239 -8.66 24.97 -0.52
N VAL A 240 -7.70 24.20 -0.03
CA VAL A 240 -6.28 24.19 -0.41
C VAL A 240 -6.12 23.75 -1.86
N ASP A 241 -5.30 24.47 -2.63
CA ASP A 241 -4.96 24.08 -4.00
C ASP A 241 -4.37 22.66 -4.07
N ARG A 242 -4.68 21.95 -5.16
CA ARG A 242 -4.22 20.60 -5.43
C ARG A 242 -2.70 20.43 -5.33
N LYS A 243 -1.96 21.39 -5.91
CA LYS A 243 -0.50 21.34 -5.91
C LYS A 243 0.06 21.56 -4.50
N ALA A 244 -0.53 22.51 -3.76
CA ALA A 244 -0.16 22.80 -2.38
C ALA A 244 -0.41 21.59 -1.48
N MET A 245 -1.58 20.94 -1.55
CA MET A 245 -1.88 19.72 -0.81
C MET A 245 -0.91 18.60 -1.15
N THR A 246 -0.63 18.35 -2.44
CA THR A 246 0.33 17.33 -2.85
C THR A 246 1.72 17.58 -2.28
N LYS A 247 2.19 18.85 -2.30
CA LYS A 247 3.48 19.23 -1.75
C LYS A 247 3.54 19.03 -0.22
N THR A 248 2.47 19.35 0.48
CA THR A 248 2.36 19.13 1.93
C THR A 248 2.43 17.65 2.27
N LEU A 249 1.65 16.80 1.57
CA LEU A 249 1.67 15.36 1.77
C LEU A 249 3.02 14.74 1.41
N GLU A 250 3.64 15.17 0.32
CA GLU A 250 4.99 14.76 -0.07
C GLU A 250 6.01 15.14 1.02
N GLY A 251 5.94 16.38 1.53
CA GLY A 251 6.81 16.85 2.61
C GLY A 251 6.65 16.00 3.87
N ALA A 252 5.42 15.70 4.27
CA ALA A 252 5.14 14.84 5.42
C ALA A 252 5.71 13.42 5.22
N VAL A 253 5.49 12.79 4.07
CA VAL A 253 6.03 11.46 3.78
C VAL A 253 7.56 11.46 3.74
N ARG A 254 8.20 12.51 3.18
CA ARG A 254 9.67 12.67 3.21
C ARG A 254 10.21 12.77 4.63
N GLN A 255 9.55 13.52 5.50
CA GLN A 255 9.95 13.66 6.91
C GLN A 255 9.85 12.32 7.64
N LEU A 256 8.73 11.59 7.49
CA LEU A 256 8.54 10.25 8.06
C LEU A 256 9.60 9.27 7.57
N THR A 257 9.86 9.28 6.25
CA THR A 257 10.89 8.42 5.62
C THR A 257 12.27 8.74 6.18
N THR A 258 12.64 10.01 6.23
CA THR A 258 13.94 10.44 6.76
C THR A 258 14.11 10.06 8.23
N ALA A 259 13.09 10.29 9.05
CA ALA A 259 13.12 9.93 10.47
C ALA A 259 13.29 8.41 10.68
N ALA A 260 12.57 7.59 9.88
CA ALA A 260 12.71 6.14 9.93
C ALA A 260 14.10 5.66 9.50
N LEU A 261 14.66 6.23 8.42
CA LEU A 261 16.00 5.88 7.92
C LEU A 261 17.13 6.32 8.84
N LEU A 262 16.91 7.37 9.65
CA LEU A 262 17.83 7.82 10.69
C LEU A 262 17.66 7.07 12.03
N GLY A 263 16.75 6.09 12.09
CA GLY A 263 16.47 5.36 13.33
C GLY A 263 15.69 6.17 14.37
N ARG A 264 15.05 7.26 13.99
CA ARG A 264 14.28 8.19 14.84
C ARG A 264 12.80 8.27 14.42
N PRO A 265 12.10 7.13 14.20
CA PRO A 265 10.69 7.18 13.86
C PRO A 265 9.88 7.77 15.01
N GLN A 266 8.78 8.44 14.69
CA GLN A 266 7.89 8.97 15.72
C GLN A 266 7.41 7.85 16.66
N PRO A 267 7.28 8.12 17.96
CA PRO A 267 6.74 7.13 18.90
C PRO A 267 5.30 6.77 18.49
N VAL A 268 4.91 5.53 18.77
CA VAL A 268 3.50 5.12 18.65
C VAL A 268 2.71 5.95 19.65
N ARG A 269 1.86 6.88 19.18
CA ARG A 269 0.86 7.48 20.06
C ARG A 269 -0.14 6.39 20.40
N ALA A 270 -0.29 6.09 21.69
CA ALA A 270 -1.43 5.29 22.15
C ALA A 270 -2.70 5.97 21.65
N ALA A 271 -3.57 5.21 21.00
CA ALA A 271 -4.89 5.72 20.64
C ALA A 271 -5.64 5.98 21.95
N GLU A 272 -5.94 7.25 22.23
CA GLU A 272 -6.93 7.66 23.22
C GLU A 272 -8.31 7.23 22.76
#